data_0dd31fdded0306ee27f4f9e94d3d2bf1
#
_entry.id   0dd31fdded0306ee27f4f9e94d3d2bf1
#
_cell.length_a   1.000
_cell.length_b   1.000
_cell.length_c   1.000
_cell.angle_alpha   90.00
_cell.angle_beta   90.00
_cell.angle_gamma   90.00
#
_symmetry.space_group_name_H-M   'P 1'
#
loop_
_entity.id
_entity.type
_entity.pdbx_description
1 polymer ?
#
loop_
_entity_poly.entity_id
_entity_poly.type
_entity_poly.pdbx_seq_one_letter_code
_entity_poly.pdbx_strand_id
1 'polypeptide(L)'
;GEPATSINRWYLKLKSELLPYTYSFAKEAVTGMPLIRAMFLEYPNAYTLGTATQYQFMYGTDFLVAPIYKATKADAEGNDIRDGIYLPEGEWIDYFTGEKYQGNCVLNNFAAPLWKLPVFVKNGAIIPMTNPNNNVAEINKGLRIYEIYPYKHMMTVEYDDDGISEAYKEGKGTTTFIESNVDSKNNVKISIRPTQGDFDGFVKEKATEFRVNVTAKPKKVSAQIGKGKVKLTEVSSMDDFRKGENVYFYDAAPNLNKFATKDSEFEKKVITKNPQVLVKLAATDITKNQVVMDIEGFQYAPADNYRVTSGSLTAPAARIAAEDIEAYTLKPTWNKVPNADFYEIEFNGMLYTTIKDTELLFDGLAAETDYTFKIRAVNKDGYSDWAEFGAKTKANPLEFA
;
A
#
# COMPACT_ATOMS: atom_id res chain seq x y z
N GLY A 1 -14.96 21.62 11.60
CA GLY A 1 -16.28 21.05 11.28
C GLY A 1 -16.18 19.80 10.41
N GLU A 2 -17.29 19.19 10.11
CA GLU A 2 -17.37 18.06 9.18
C GLU A 2 -17.15 18.52 7.71
N PRO A 3 -16.57 17.65 6.85
CA PRO A 3 -16.13 16.28 7.15
C PRO A 3 -14.72 16.19 7.75
N ALA A 4 -13.99 17.29 7.89
CA ALA A 4 -12.60 17.31 8.32
C ALA A 4 -12.40 16.67 9.72
N THR A 5 -13.35 16.85 10.65
CA THR A 5 -13.27 16.26 11.99
C THR A 5 -13.27 14.74 11.94
N SER A 6 -14.17 14.14 11.16
CA SER A 6 -14.27 12.69 11.00
C SER A 6 -13.03 12.11 10.28
N ILE A 7 -12.57 12.78 9.22
CA ILE A 7 -11.39 12.39 8.45
C ILE A 7 -10.15 12.40 9.36
N ASN A 8 -9.90 13.51 10.08
CA ASN A 8 -8.75 13.63 10.97
C ASN A 8 -8.79 12.60 12.09
N ARG A 9 -9.97 12.36 12.69
CA ARG A 9 -10.12 11.33 13.73
C ARG A 9 -9.74 9.95 13.21
N TRP A 10 -10.18 9.62 12.04
CA TRP A 10 -9.85 8.34 11.42
C TRP A 10 -8.35 8.16 11.18
N TYR A 11 -7.68 9.15 10.56
CA TYR A 11 -6.23 9.10 10.35
C TYR A 11 -5.43 9.06 11.65
N LEU A 12 -5.86 9.81 12.67
CA LEU A 12 -5.23 9.77 13.99
C LEU A 12 -5.39 8.40 14.66
N LYS A 13 -6.55 7.76 14.52
CA LYS A 13 -6.77 6.39 15.00
C LYS A 13 -5.89 5.39 14.23
N LEU A 14 -5.83 5.48 12.90
CA LEU A 14 -4.95 4.64 12.10
C LEU A 14 -3.47 4.82 12.49
N LYS A 15 -3.02 6.06 12.67
CA LYS A 15 -1.67 6.35 13.16
C LYS A 15 -1.40 5.69 14.51
N SER A 16 -2.35 5.74 15.43
CA SER A 16 -2.22 5.11 16.74
C SER A 16 -2.22 3.58 16.67
N GLU A 17 -3.06 3.00 15.81
CA GLU A 17 -3.06 1.55 15.57
C GLU A 17 -1.74 1.06 14.96
N LEU A 18 -1.08 1.88 14.14
CA LEU A 18 0.22 1.57 13.50
C LEU A 18 1.43 1.75 14.44
N LEU A 19 1.24 2.06 15.72
CA LEU A 19 2.37 2.33 16.62
C LEU A 19 3.39 1.20 16.68
N PRO A 20 3.05 -0.09 16.76
CA PRO A 20 4.03 -1.18 16.76
C PRO A 20 4.87 -1.25 15.47
N TYR A 21 4.24 -1.02 14.32
CA TYR A 21 4.92 -0.88 13.03
C TYR A 21 5.90 0.30 13.05
N THR A 22 5.41 1.48 13.42
CA THR A 22 6.20 2.72 13.52
C THR A 22 7.39 2.53 14.46
N TYR A 23 7.18 1.91 15.61
CA TYR A 23 8.19 1.72 16.63
C TYR A 23 9.31 0.76 16.19
N SER A 24 8.94 -0.30 15.48
CA SER A 24 9.91 -1.24 14.89
C SER A 24 10.85 -0.53 13.90
N PHE A 25 10.34 0.36 13.06
CA PHE A 25 11.18 1.16 12.15
C PHE A 25 11.90 2.32 12.85
N ALA A 26 11.37 2.87 13.95
CA ALA A 26 12.09 3.81 14.78
C ALA A 26 13.34 3.17 15.40
N LYS A 27 13.31 1.87 15.70
CA LYS A 27 14.49 1.10 16.13
C LYS A 27 15.55 1.03 15.03
N GLU A 28 15.16 0.83 13.78
CA GLU A 28 16.10 0.89 12.65
C GLU A 28 16.76 2.26 12.50
N ALA A 29 16.03 3.34 12.80
CA ALA A 29 16.53 4.70 12.72
C ALA A 29 17.73 4.95 13.66
N VAL A 30 17.86 4.20 14.73
CA VAL A 30 19.04 4.23 15.63
C VAL A 30 20.32 3.82 14.89
N THR A 31 20.21 3.00 13.86
CA THR A 31 21.32 2.55 13.01
C THR A 31 21.46 3.32 11.69
N GLY A 32 20.67 4.38 11.52
CA GLY A 32 20.79 5.31 10.40
C GLY A 32 19.73 5.24 9.31
N MET A 33 18.88 4.19 9.28
CA MET A 33 17.80 4.12 8.29
C MET A 33 16.53 4.80 8.82
N PRO A 34 16.09 5.93 8.25
CA PRO A 34 14.94 6.67 8.77
C PRO A 34 13.61 5.92 8.56
N LEU A 35 12.63 6.24 9.40
CA LEU A 35 11.26 5.74 9.26
C LEU A 35 10.57 6.27 7.99
N ILE A 36 10.70 7.58 7.75
CA ILE A 36 10.22 8.23 6.52
C ILE A 36 11.38 8.28 5.56
N ARG A 37 11.27 7.59 4.43
CA ARG A 37 12.36 7.34 3.49
C ARG A 37 12.07 7.97 2.14
N ALA A 38 12.99 8.78 1.65
CA ALA A 38 12.97 9.16 0.23
C ALA A 38 13.03 7.89 -0.62
N MET A 39 12.37 7.89 -1.78
CA MET A 39 12.24 6.70 -2.62
C MET A 39 13.60 6.06 -2.96
N PHE A 40 14.64 6.85 -3.17
CA PHE A 40 15.97 6.34 -3.51
C PHE A 40 16.65 5.56 -2.37
N LEU A 41 16.23 5.70 -1.11
CA LEU A 41 16.78 4.93 0.00
C LEU A 41 16.36 3.46 -0.05
N GLU A 42 15.15 3.19 -0.55
CA GLU A 42 14.61 1.82 -0.68
C GLU A 42 14.75 1.28 -2.12
N TYR A 43 14.63 2.15 -3.10
CA TYR A 43 14.58 1.79 -4.52
C TYR A 43 15.53 2.68 -5.33
N PRO A 44 16.86 2.57 -5.13
CA PRO A 44 17.84 3.40 -5.84
C PRO A 44 17.89 3.05 -7.33
N ASN A 45 17.51 4.01 -8.17
CA ASN A 45 17.61 3.93 -9.62
C ASN A 45 17.63 5.34 -10.22
N ALA A 46 17.85 5.44 -11.53
CA ALA A 46 17.95 6.75 -12.20
C ALA A 46 16.71 7.63 -12.01
N TYR A 47 15.52 7.03 -11.96
CA TYR A 47 14.27 7.76 -11.78
C TYR A 47 14.12 8.31 -10.34
N THR A 48 14.48 7.52 -9.33
CA THR A 48 14.33 7.90 -7.91
C THR A 48 15.45 8.82 -7.42
N LEU A 49 16.61 8.82 -8.06
CA LEU A 49 17.71 9.73 -7.74
C LEU A 49 17.50 11.14 -8.30
N GLY A 50 16.55 11.32 -9.22
CA GLY A 50 16.12 12.62 -9.72
C GLY A 50 15.04 13.25 -8.85
N THR A 51 14.39 14.29 -9.39
CA THR A 51 13.32 15.04 -8.72
C THR A 51 11.92 14.44 -8.89
N ALA A 52 11.77 13.43 -9.75
CA ALA A 52 10.47 12.86 -10.12
C ALA A 52 9.68 12.29 -8.94
N THR A 53 10.35 11.79 -7.91
CA THR A 53 9.73 11.19 -6.72
C THR A 53 9.80 12.08 -5.46
N GLN A 54 10.15 13.36 -5.59
CA GLN A 54 10.33 14.27 -4.44
C GLN A 54 9.05 14.50 -3.60
N TYR A 55 7.88 14.23 -4.15
CA TYR A 55 6.58 14.40 -3.47
C TYR A 55 5.90 13.08 -3.11
N GLN A 56 6.68 12.03 -2.96
CA GLN A 56 6.25 10.75 -2.41
C GLN A 56 7.37 10.15 -1.57
N PHE A 57 7.02 9.26 -0.66
CA PHE A 57 7.98 8.64 0.25
C PHE A 57 7.51 7.28 0.72
N MET A 58 8.46 6.49 1.23
CA MET A 58 8.16 5.27 1.97
C MET A 58 8.00 5.59 3.45
N TYR A 59 7.00 4.99 4.07
CA TYR A 59 6.82 4.93 5.51
C TYR A 59 7.13 3.51 5.97
N GLY A 60 8.32 3.31 6.55
CA GLY A 60 8.92 2.00 6.67
C GLY A 60 9.22 1.41 5.30
N THR A 61 9.13 0.09 5.19
CA THR A 61 9.35 -0.67 3.94
C THR A 61 8.07 -1.03 3.19
N ASP A 62 6.90 -0.89 3.84
CA ASP A 62 5.66 -1.48 3.35
C ASP A 62 4.63 -0.48 2.84
N PHE A 63 4.70 0.79 3.27
CA PHE A 63 3.79 1.83 2.82
C PHE A 63 4.46 2.85 1.93
N LEU A 64 3.86 3.12 0.78
CA LEU A 64 4.19 4.23 -0.09
C LEU A 64 3.12 5.30 0.05
N VAL A 65 3.53 6.54 0.31
CA VAL A 65 2.63 7.67 0.53
C VAL A 65 2.89 8.73 -0.54
N ALA A 66 1.85 9.11 -1.29
CA ALA A 66 1.93 10.07 -2.38
C ALA A 66 0.88 11.20 -2.22
N PRO A 67 1.10 12.14 -1.31
CA PRO A 67 0.11 13.18 -1.01
C PRO A 67 -0.19 14.08 -2.20
N ILE A 68 -1.37 14.70 -2.20
CA ILE A 68 -1.66 15.86 -3.05
C ILE A 68 -0.82 17.03 -2.50
N TYR A 69 0.12 17.53 -3.28
CA TYR A 69 1.08 18.57 -2.87
C TYR A 69 0.91 19.92 -3.58
N LYS A 70 -0.01 19.99 -4.54
CA LYS A 70 -0.33 21.20 -5.29
C LYS A 70 -1.82 21.19 -5.67
N ALA A 71 -2.33 22.35 -6.07
CA ALA A 71 -3.67 22.45 -6.63
C ALA A 71 -3.79 21.57 -7.88
N THR A 72 -4.88 20.84 -8.00
CA THR A 72 -5.17 19.96 -9.12
C THR A 72 -6.47 20.37 -9.80
N LYS A 73 -6.70 19.89 -11.03
CA LYS A 73 -8.03 19.90 -11.62
C LYS A 73 -8.83 18.77 -11.00
N ALA A 74 -10.03 19.06 -10.53
CA ALA A 74 -10.94 18.01 -10.10
C ALA A 74 -11.43 17.20 -11.31
N ASP A 75 -11.68 15.90 -11.09
CA ASP A 75 -12.38 15.07 -12.06
C ASP A 75 -13.89 15.41 -12.11
N ALA A 76 -14.65 14.68 -12.92
CA ALA A 76 -16.09 14.89 -13.08
C ALA A 76 -16.88 14.65 -11.78
N GLU A 77 -16.34 13.84 -10.88
CA GLU A 77 -16.89 13.51 -9.56
C GLU A 77 -16.44 14.49 -8.47
N GLY A 78 -15.58 15.46 -8.78
CA GLY A 78 -15.07 16.46 -7.84
C GLY A 78 -13.90 15.96 -6.99
N ASN A 79 -13.23 14.89 -7.37
CA ASN A 79 -12.04 14.41 -6.69
C ASN A 79 -10.79 15.13 -7.20
N ASP A 80 -9.85 15.41 -6.32
CA ASP A 80 -8.50 15.80 -6.72
C ASP A 80 -7.79 14.67 -7.47
N ILE A 81 -6.91 15.04 -8.39
CA ILE A 81 -6.15 14.08 -9.20
C ILE A 81 -4.68 14.14 -8.81
N ARG A 82 -4.11 12.99 -8.48
CA ARG A 82 -2.68 12.81 -8.25
C ARG A 82 -2.04 12.12 -9.45
N ASP A 83 -1.23 12.87 -10.17
CA ASP A 83 -0.41 12.36 -11.27
C ASP A 83 1.01 12.04 -10.80
N GLY A 84 1.70 11.21 -11.56
CA GLY A 84 3.12 10.94 -11.36
C GLY A 84 3.43 10.16 -10.08
N ILE A 85 2.61 9.17 -9.71
CA ILE A 85 2.93 8.28 -8.60
C ILE A 85 3.81 7.14 -9.12
N TYR A 86 5.07 7.12 -8.72
CA TYR A 86 5.96 6.01 -9.02
C TYR A 86 5.69 4.83 -8.10
N LEU A 87 5.31 3.70 -8.66
CA LEU A 87 5.25 2.41 -7.96
C LEU A 87 6.48 1.59 -8.33
N PRO A 88 7.37 1.26 -7.39
CA PRO A 88 8.53 0.40 -7.62
C PRO A 88 8.15 -1.00 -8.09
N GLU A 89 9.14 -1.80 -8.50
CA GLU A 89 8.94 -3.20 -8.86
C GLU A 89 8.22 -3.98 -7.75
N GLY A 90 7.30 -4.87 -8.14
CA GLY A 90 6.45 -5.66 -7.26
C GLY A 90 4.98 -5.32 -7.45
N GLU A 91 4.14 -5.76 -6.54
CA GLU A 91 2.71 -5.43 -6.53
C GLU A 91 2.38 -4.49 -5.38
N TRP A 92 1.53 -3.52 -5.65
CA TRP A 92 1.08 -2.51 -4.71
C TRP A 92 -0.43 -2.49 -4.59
N ILE A 93 -0.94 -2.26 -3.41
CA ILE A 93 -2.37 -2.28 -3.12
C ILE A 93 -2.77 -0.91 -2.58
N ASP A 94 -3.75 -0.26 -3.20
CA ASP A 94 -4.38 0.90 -2.60
C ASP A 94 -4.92 0.51 -1.22
N TYR A 95 -4.37 1.09 -0.19
CA TYR A 95 -4.66 0.71 1.19
C TYR A 95 -6.14 0.82 1.55
N PHE A 96 -6.87 1.73 0.90
CA PHE A 96 -8.27 2.01 1.20
C PHE A 96 -9.26 1.24 0.34
N THR A 97 -8.97 1.07 -0.94
CA THR A 97 -9.87 0.36 -1.87
C THR A 97 -9.50 -1.09 -2.07
N GLY A 98 -8.24 -1.45 -1.82
CA GLY A 98 -7.70 -2.77 -2.08
C GLY A 98 -7.43 -3.05 -3.57
N GLU A 99 -7.55 -2.05 -4.43
CA GLU A 99 -7.17 -2.16 -5.84
C GLU A 99 -5.67 -2.43 -5.96
N LYS A 100 -5.31 -3.38 -6.82
CA LYS A 100 -3.93 -3.82 -7.00
C LYS A 100 -3.33 -3.24 -8.27
N TYR A 101 -2.05 -2.88 -8.17
CA TYR A 101 -1.26 -2.35 -9.27
C TYR A 101 0.03 -3.16 -9.42
N GLN A 102 0.34 -3.53 -10.66
CA GLN A 102 1.67 -4.02 -10.98
C GLN A 102 2.63 -2.83 -10.95
N GLY A 103 3.70 -2.93 -10.19
CA GLY A 103 4.70 -1.88 -10.09
C GLY A 103 5.65 -1.81 -11.29
N ASN A 104 6.73 -1.08 -11.13
CA ASN A 104 7.64 -0.60 -12.17
C ASN A 104 6.89 0.31 -13.18
N CYS A 105 6.07 1.20 -12.65
CA CYS A 105 5.28 2.13 -13.44
C CYS A 105 5.07 3.47 -12.74
N VAL A 106 4.60 4.44 -13.49
CA VAL A 106 4.14 5.75 -12.99
C VAL A 106 2.64 5.86 -13.24
N LEU A 107 1.86 5.92 -12.15
CA LEU A 107 0.41 6.11 -12.22
C LEU A 107 0.08 7.58 -12.46
N ASN A 108 -0.89 7.82 -13.33
CA ASN A 108 -1.48 9.12 -13.59
C ASN A 108 -2.99 9.07 -13.38
N ASN A 109 -3.63 10.21 -13.29
CA ASN A 109 -5.08 10.34 -13.08
C ASN A 109 -5.61 9.55 -11.86
N PHE A 110 -4.79 9.40 -10.81
CA PHE A 110 -5.22 8.73 -9.59
C PHE A 110 -6.17 9.63 -8.81
N ALA A 111 -7.44 9.23 -8.74
CA ALA A 111 -8.47 10.01 -8.04
C ALA A 111 -8.30 9.93 -6.53
N ALA A 112 -8.25 11.08 -5.89
CA ALA A 112 -8.13 11.24 -4.45
C ALA A 112 -9.26 12.13 -3.91
N PRO A 113 -10.42 11.57 -3.54
CA PRO A 113 -11.46 12.33 -2.86
C PRO A 113 -10.90 12.93 -1.56
N LEU A 114 -11.52 13.99 -1.05
CA LEU A 114 -11.04 14.77 0.09
C LEU A 114 -10.59 13.93 1.31
N TRP A 115 -11.23 12.79 1.54
CA TRP A 115 -10.90 11.90 2.66
C TRP A 115 -9.68 11.01 2.41
N LYS A 116 -9.20 10.88 1.16
CA LYS A 116 -8.22 9.88 0.76
C LYS A 116 -6.83 10.48 0.58
N LEU A 117 -5.93 10.18 1.48
CA LEU A 117 -4.51 10.30 1.23
C LEU A 117 -4.08 9.11 0.36
N PRO A 118 -3.50 9.31 -0.85
CA PRO A 118 -2.96 8.19 -1.62
C PRO A 118 -1.89 7.43 -0.85
N VAL A 119 -2.25 6.24 -0.38
CA VAL A 119 -1.38 5.32 0.35
C VAL A 119 -1.48 3.95 -0.29
N PHE A 120 -0.34 3.39 -0.63
CA PHE A 120 -0.22 2.05 -1.18
C PHE A 120 0.54 1.18 -0.21
N VAL A 121 0.04 -0.03 0.01
CA VAL A 121 0.74 -1.05 0.78
C VAL A 121 1.37 -2.07 -0.17
N LYS A 122 2.59 -2.47 0.13
CA LYS A 122 3.28 -3.52 -0.64
C LYS A 122 2.55 -4.85 -0.48
N ASN A 123 2.25 -5.53 -1.59
CA ASN A 123 1.66 -6.86 -1.49
C ASN A 123 2.66 -7.83 -0.86
N GLY A 124 2.21 -8.56 0.14
CA GLY A 124 3.03 -9.39 1.02
C GLY A 124 3.34 -8.75 2.37
N ALA A 125 2.95 -7.50 2.60
CA ALA A 125 3.19 -6.82 3.87
C ALA A 125 2.55 -7.54 5.06
N ILE A 126 3.26 -7.51 6.18
CA ILE A 126 2.80 -7.97 7.48
C ILE A 126 2.98 -6.78 8.43
N ILE A 127 1.88 -6.18 8.84
CA ILE A 127 1.85 -4.91 9.57
C ILE A 127 1.49 -5.17 11.04
N PRO A 128 2.44 -5.06 11.98
CA PRO A 128 2.14 -5.07 13.39
C PRO A 128 1.28 -3.87 13.79
N MET A 129 0.23 -4.10 14.53
CA MET A 129 -0.74 -3.08 14.95
C MET A 129 -1.13 -3.26 16.41
N THR A 130 -1.78 -2.25 16.96
CA THR A 130 -2.46 -2.32 18.27
C THR A 130 -3.93 -1.96 18.14
N ASN A 131 -4.66 -2.00 19.26
CA ASN A 131 -6.06 -1.57 19.28
C ASN A 131 -6.20 -0.07 19.00
N PRO A 132 -7.33 0.38 18.41
CA PRO A 132 -7.64 1.81 18.30
C PRO A 132 -7.56 2.49 19.68
N ASN A 133 -6.82 3.60 19.75
CA ASN A 133 -6.59 4.31 21.01
C ASN A 133 -6.48 5.82 20.77
N ASN A 134 -6.51 6.62 21.82
CA ASN A 134 -6.28 8.06 21.78
C ASN A 134 -4.86 8.42 22.27
N ASN A 135 -4.26 7.52 23.05
CA ASN A 135 -2.92 7.67 23.60
C ASN A 135 -2.36 6.31 24.04
N VAL A 136 -1.07 6.26 24.31
CA VAL A 136 -0.37 5.02 24.65
C VAL A 136 -0.89 4.32 25.93
N ALA A 137 -1.52 5.06 26.84
CA ALA A 137 -2.07 4.46 28.06
C ALA A 137 -3.33 3.61 27.79
N GLU A 138 -3.99 3.80 26.65
CA GLU A 138 -5.14 3.03 26.22
C GLU A 138 -4.76 1.78 25.42
N ILE A 139 -3.46 1.55 25.17
CA ILE A 139 -2.99 0.37 24.45
C ILE A 139 -3.19 -0.87 25.30
N ASN A 140 -3.86 -1.85 24.74
CA ASN A 140 -4.01 -3.17 25.37
C ASN A 140 -2.71 -3.98 25.20
N LYS A 141 -1.84 -3.95 26.20
CA LYS A 141 -0.57 -4.66 26.20
C LYS A 141 -0.72 -6.20 26.16
N GLY A 142 -1.91 -6.73 26.52
CA GLY A 142 -2.25 -8.15 26.42
C GLY A 142 -2.79 -8.58 25.04
N LEU A 143 -2.73 -7.72 24.04
CA LEU A 143 -3.19 -8.00 22.68
C LEU A 143 -2.12 -7.59 21.67
N ARG A 144 -1.84 -8.46 20.70
CA ARG A 144 -1.05 -8.14 19.51
C ARG A 144 -1.90 -8.36 18.27
N ILE A 145 -1.78 -7.48 17.29
CA ILE A 145 -2.59 -7.47 16.07
C ILE A 145 -1.65 -7.42 14.86
N TYR A 146 -1.94 -8.23 13.85
CA TYR A 146 -1.20 -8.21 12.59
C TYR A 146 -2.17 -8.09 11.42
N GLU A 147 -2.03 -7.03 10.63
CA GLU A 147 -2.69 -6.92 9.33
C GLU A 147 -1.78 -7.53 8.27
N ILE A 148 -2.31 -8.46 7.46
CA ILE A 148 -1.51 -9.30 6.57
C ILE A 148 -2.10 -9.27 5.16
N TYR A 149 -1.19 -9.13 4.19
CA TYR A 149 -1.46 -9.20 2.75
C TYR A 149 -0.76 -10.45 2.19
N PRO A 150 -1.43 -11.61 2.14
CA PRO A 150 -0.76 -12.86 1.75
C PRO A 150 -0.23 -12.79 0.32
N TYR A 151 1.07 -13.07 0.15
CA TYR A 151 1.74 -13.08 -1.14
C TYR A 151 3.10 -13.77 -1.05
N LYS A 152 3.31 -14.83 -1.82
CA LYS A 152 4.58 -15.57 -1.81
C LYS A 152 5.02 -15.98 -0.40
N HIS A 153 6.32 -15.88 -0.11
CA HIS A 153 6.91 -16.04 1.21
C HIS A 153 7.42 -14.69 1.69
N MET A 154 6.88 -14.21 2.79
CA MET A 154 7.22 -12.90 3.37
C MET A 154 7.48 -13.04 4.87
N MET A 155 8.35 -12.19 5.40
CA MET A 155 8.68 -12.14 6.81
C MET A 155 8.82 -10.69 7.25
N THR A 156 8.37 -10.40 8.46
CA THR A 156 8.65 -9.14 9.16
C THR A 156 9.17 -9.39 10.56
N VAL A 157 9.79 -8.36 11.13
CA VAL A 157 10.31 -8.36 12.48
C VAL A 157 9.67 -7.23 13.26
N GLU A 158 8.99 -7.56 14.34
CA GLU A 158 8.46 -6.59 15.29
C GLU A 158 9.42 -6.40 16.44
N TYR A 159 9.71 -5.14 16.79
CA TYR A 159 10.52 -4.76 17.95
C TYR A 159 9.65 -4.02 18.96
N ASP A 160 9.91 -4.27 20.25
CA ASP A 160 9.26 -3.55 21.35
C ASP A 160 10.25 -3.40 22.53
N ASP A 161 10.12 -2.34 23.33
CA ASP A 161 10.84 -2.10 24.58
C ASP A 161 9.98 -1.29 25.55
N ASP A 162 10.53 -0.74 26.62
CA ASP A 162 9.77 0.00 27.62
C ASP A 162 9.24 1.37 27.13
N GLY A 163 9.78 1.88 26.01
CA GLY A 163 9.38 3.17 25.40
C GLY A 163 9.70 4.40 26.23
N ILE A 164 10.49 4.28 27.30
CA ILE A 164 10.73 5.34 28.28
C ILE A 164 12.22 5.53 28.53
N SER A 165 12.96 4.45 28.78
CA SER A 165 14.35 4.49 29.20
C SER A 165 15.32 4.24 28.03
N GLU A 166 16.62 4.38 28.31
CA GLU A 166 17.68 4.00 27.37
C GLU A 166 18.14 2.55 27.51
N ALA A 167 17.40 1.71 28.25
CA ALA A 167 17.76 0.32 28.50
C ALA A 167 17.86 -0.53 27.22
N TYR A 168 17.23 -0.09 26.12
CA TYR A 168 17.41 -0.70 24.80
C TYR A 168 18.87 -0.70 24.32
N LYS A 169 19.70 0.24 24.77
CA LYS A 169 21.15 0.27 24.50
C LYS A 169 21.89 -0.90 25.16
N GLU A 170 21.33 -1.43 26.22
CA GLU A 170 21.83 -2.60 26.96
C GLU A 170 21.16 -3.91 26.50
N GLY A 171 20.42 -3.89 25.38
CA GLY A 171 19.73 -5.03 24.84
C GLY A 171 18.39 -5.37 25.50
N LYS A 172 17.84 -4.47 26.32
CA LYS A 172 16.51 -4.61 26.93
C LYS A 172 15.44 -4.28 25.87
N GLY A 173 14.85 -5.30 25.32
CA GLY A 173 13.81 -5.21 24.30
C GLY A 173 13.41 -6.60 23.84
N THR A 174 12.37 -6.66 23.04
CA THR A 174 11.86 -7.91 22.48
C THR A 174 11.85 -7.87 20.96
N THR A 175 12.00 -9.05 20.36
CA THR A 175 11.96 -9.26 18.92
C THR A 175 11.03 -10.42 18.62
N THR A 176 10.07 -10.20 17.73
CA THR A 176 9.13 -11.21 17.25
C THR A 176 9.25 -11.36 15.75
N PHE A 177 9.37 -12.59 15.24
CA PHE A 177 9.41 -12.91 13.83
C PHE A 177 8.04 -13.42 13.38
N ILE A 178 7.50 -12.79 12.36
CA ILE A 178 6.20 -13.14 11.75
C ILE A 178 6.44 -13.50 10.29
N GLU A 179 5.96 -14.66 9.88
CA GLU A 179 6.07 -15.16 8.51
C GLU A 179 4.69 -15.40 7.91
N SER A 180 4.53 -15.11 6.62
CA SER A 180 3.37 -15.48 5.83
C SER A 180 3.85 -16.19 4.56
N ASN A 181 3.28 -17.34 4.27
CA ASN A 181 3.62 -18.14 3.09
C ASN A 181 2.34 -18.55 2.35
N VAL A 182 2.31 -18.34 1.04
CA VAL A 182 1.26 -18.83 0.15
C VAL A 182 1.83 -19.97 -0.68
N ASP A 183 1.26 -21.16 -0.54
CA ASP A 183 1.71 -22.34 -1.29
C ASP A 183 1.14 -22.40 -2.71
N SER A 184 1.60 -23.37 -3.50
CA SER A 184 1.14 -23.58 -4.89
C SER A 184 -0.34 -23.99 -5.02
N LYS A 185 -1.00 -24.33 -3.91
CA LYS A 185 -2.43 -24.67 -3.85
C LYS A 185 -3.28 -23.49 -3.34
N ASN A 186 -2.67 -22.32 -3.20
CA ASN A 186 -3.29 -21.13 -2.61
C ASN A 186 -3.76 -21.33 -1.16
N ASN A 187 -2.99 -22.08 -0.36
CA ASN A 187 -3.16 -22.09 1.07
C ASN A 187 -2.19 -21.08 1.69
N VAL A 188 -2.67 -20.35 2.67
CA VAL A 188 -1.86 -19.40 3.42
C VAL A 188 -1.50 -20.00 4.75
N LYS A 189 -0.22 -19.98 5.09
CA LYS A 189 0.28 -20.28 6.43
C LYS A 189 0.91 -19.02 7.01
N ILE A 190 0.45 -18.61 8.19
CA ILE A 190 1.03 -17.52 8.95
C ILE A 190 1.61 -18.10 10.24
N SER A 191 2.88 -17.80 10.52
CA SER A 191 3.59 -18.30 11.69
C SER A 191 4.19 -17.15 12.48
N ILE A 192 3.96 -17.13 13.79
CA ILE A 192 4.61 -16.21 14.72
C ILE A 192 5.50 -17.04 15.62
N ARG A 193 6.81 -16.82 15.53
CA ARG A 193 7.79 -17.52 16.38
C ARG A 193 7.67 -17.03 17.82
N PRO A 194 8.11 -17.81 18.83
CA PRO A 194 8.22 -17.32 20.18
C PRO A 194 9.03 -16.03 20.25
N THR A 195 8.47 -15.03 20.93
CA THR A 195 9.11 -13.71 21.12
C THR A 195 10.40 -13.88 21.94
N GLN A 196 11.47 -13.27 21.46
CA GLN A 196 12.79 -13.30 22.10
C GLN A 196 13.05 -11.99 22.84
N GLY A 197 13.81 -12.08 23.94
CA GLY A 197 14.17 -10.92 24.76
C GLY A 197 13.18 -10.64 25.89
N ASP A 198 13.45 -9.60 26.64
CA ASP A 198 12.64 -9.12 27.76
C ASP A 198 12.96 -7.66 28.08
N PHE A 199 12.04 -6.97 28.72
CA PHE A 199 12.21 -5.61 29.24
C PHE A 199 11.28 -5.36 30.42
N ASP A 200 11.52 -4.32 31.20
CA ASP A 200 10.69 -4.01 32.37
C ASP A 200 9.27 -3.61 31.94
N GLY A 201 8.28 -4.29 32.52
CA GLY A 201 6.86 -4.12 32.16
C GLY A 201 6.40 -4.90 30.94
N PHE A 202 7.23 -5.79 30.36
CA PHE A 202 6.81 -6.64 29.25
C PHE A 202 5.71 -7.62 29.66
N VAL A 203 4.61 -7.60 28.93
CA VAL A 203 3.48 -8.52 29.13
C VAL A 203 3.67 -9.74 28.25
N LYS A 204 3.88 -10.91 28.84
CA LYS A 204 4.13 -12.19 28.14
C LYS A 204 2.85 -12.90 27.71
N GLU A 205 1.77 -12.75 28.49
CA GLU A 205 0.47 -13.32 28.18
C GLU A 205 -0.29 -12.39 27.22
N LYS A 206 -0.33 -12.75 25.93
CA LYS A 206 -1.01 -11.95 24.91
C LYS A 206 -1.97 -12.78 24.07
N ALA A 207 -3.18 -12.24 23.84
CA ALA A 207 -4.05 -12.69 22.76
C ALA A 207 -3.43 -12.28 21.41
N THR A 208 -3.74 -13.02 20.36
CA THR A 208 -3.29 -12.71 18.99
C THR A 208 -4.48 -12.51 18.07
N GLU A 209 -4.54 -11.36 17.39
CA GLU A 209 -5.51 -11.05 16.36
C GLU A 209 -4.82 -10.97 15.00
N PHE A 210 -5.36 -11.68 14.01
CA PHE A 210 -4.96 -11.57 12.62
C PHE A 210 -6.05 -10.87 11.82
N ARG A 211 -5.66 -9.92 10.98
CA ARG A 211 -6.51 -9.24 9.99
C ARG A 211 -5.97 -9.57 8.60
N VAL A 212 -6.48 -10.63 8.00
CA VAL A 212 -5.96 -11.12 6.73
C VAL A 212 -6.78 -10.59 5.58
N ASN A 213 -6.15 -9.82 4.69
CA ASN A 213 -6.80 -9.31 3.49
C ASN A 213 -6.99 -10.44 2.49
N VAL A 214 -8.22 -10.63 2.02
CA VAL A 214 -8.63 -11.68 1.09
C VAL A 214 -9.51 -11.10 -0.02
N THR A 215 -9.79 -11.88 -1.05
CA THR A 215 -10.69 -11.50 -2.15
C THR A 215 -12.04 -12.17 -2.06
N ALA A 216 -12.12 -13.26 -1.29
CA ALA A 216 -13.35 -14.00 -1.07
C ALA A 216 -13.29 -14.76 0.26
N LYS A 217 -14.44 -15.26 0.73
CA LYS A 217 -14.51 -16.10 1.93
C LYS A 217 -13.67 -17.37 1.73
N PRO A 218 -12.71 -17.68 2.62
CA PRO A 218 -11.92 -18.88 2.53
C PRO A 218 -12.75 -20.14 2.81
N LYS A 219 -12.26 -21.30 2.36
CA LYS A 219 -12.91 -22.59 2.59
C LYS A 219 -12.79 -23.06 4.03
N LYS A 220 -11.64 -22.78 4.65
CA LYS A 220 -11.34 -23.18 6.03
C LYS A 220 -10.32 -22.27 6.66
N VAL A 221 -10.50 -22.03 7.95
CA VAL A 221 -9.55 -21.36 8.82
C VAL A 221 -9.23 -22.27 9.99
N SER A 222 -7.97 -22.46 10.32
CA SER A 222 -7.52 -23.26 11.46
C SER A 222 -6.31 -22.62 12.14
N ALA A 223 -6.10 -22.94 13.42
CA ALA A 223 -5.00 -22.39 14.19
C ALA A 223 -4.39 -23.43 15.14
N GLN A 224 -3.16 -23.14 15.55
CA GLN A 224 -2.39 -23.91 16.51
C GLN A 224 -1.60 -22.97 17.43
N ILE A 225 -1.57 -23.27 18.72
CA ILE A 225 -0.73 -22.61 19.72
C ILE A 225 0.21 -23.67 20.33
N GLY A 226 1.52 -23.45 20.20
CA GLY A 226 2.51 -24.46 20.54
C GLY A 226 2.28 -25.75 19.76
N LYS A 227 2.06 -26.85 20.46
CA LYS A 227 1.74 -28.17 19.86
C LYS A 227 0.23 -28.46 19.82
N GLY A 228 -0.60 -27.58 20.39
CA GLY A 228 -2.04 -27.78 20.54
C GLY A 228 -2.84 -27.17 19.39
N LYS A 229 -3.73 -27.95 18.77
CA LYS A 229 -4.72 -27.42 17.83
C LYS A 229 -5.75 -26.58 18.59
N VAL A 230 -6.10 -25.44 18.02
CA VAL A 230 -7.14 -24.54 18.56
C VAL A 230 -8.47 -24.84 17.85
N LYS A 231 -9.52 -25.06 18.63
CA LYS A 231 -10.88 -25.13 18.09
C LYS A 231 -11.38 -23.72 17.83
N LEU A 232 -11.40 -23.30 16.57
CA LEU A 232 -11.95 -22.01 16.15
C LEU A 232 -13.45 -22.12 15.92
N THR A 233 -14.21 -21.11 16.36
CA THR A 233 -15.63 -20.96 16.09
C THR A 233 -15.84 -19.80 15.11
N GLU A 234 -16.55 -20.05 14.02
CA GLU A 234 -16.98 -18.97 13.12
C GLU A 234 -18.09 -18.17 13.80
N VAL A 235 -17.96 -16.85 13.80
CA VAL A 235 -18.98 -15.93 14.28
C VAL A 235 -19.51 -15.08 13.13
N SER A 236 -20.72 -14.53 13.30
CA SER A 236 -21.45 -13.86 12.22
C SER A 236 -21.46 -12.35 12.34
N SER A 237 -20.91 -11.79 13.40
CA SER A 237 -20.88 -10.35 13.63
C SER A 237 -19.54 -9.88 14.20
N MET A 238 -19.22 -8.60 13.95
CA MET A 238 -18.04 -7.95 14.54
C MET A 238 -18.16 -7.88 16.08
N ASP A 239 -19.37 -7.75 16.62
CA ASP A 239 -19.57 -7.70 18.07
C ASP A 239 -19.30 -9.04 18.74
N ASP A 240 -19.69 -10.16 18.11
CA ASP A 240 -19.37 -11.50 18.58
C ASP A 240 -17.86 -11.77 18.47
N PHE A 241 -17.24 -11.30 17.39
CA PHE A 241 -15.78 -11.39 17.22
C PHE A 241 -15.04 -10.64 18.33
N ARG A 242 -15.45 -9.42 18.65
CA ARG A 242 -14.80 -8.61 19.69
C ARG A 242 -14.87 -9.26 21.07
N LYS A 243 -16.01 -9.88 21.40
CA LYS A 243 -16.26 -10.54 22.69
C LYS A 243 -15.71 -11.95 22.78
N GLY A 244 -15.52 -12.61 21.63
CA GLY A 244 -15.13 -14.00 21.56
C GLY A 244 -13.64 -14.23 21.79
N GLU A 245 -13.30 -15.48 22.12
CA GLU A 245 -11.96 -16.05 22.12
C GLU A 245 -11.93 -17.30 21.26
N ASN A 246 -10.84 -17.52 20.54
CA ASN A 246 -10.70 -18.61 19.56
C ASN A 246 -11.82 -18.59 18.51
N VAL A 247 -12.03 -17.40 17.95
CA VAL A 247 -13.07 -17.14 16.96
C VAL A 247 -12.49 -16.60 15.65
N TYR A 248 -13.23 -16.77 14.56
CA TYR A 248 -12.95 -16.06 13.33
C TYR A 248 -14.22 -15.47 12.72
N PHE A 249 -14.04 -14.39 11.98
CA PHE A 249 -15.10 -13.66 11.32
C PHE A 249 -14.66 -13.27 9.91
N TYR A 250 -15.50 -13.57 8.92
CA TYR A 250 -15.31 -13.08 7.57
C TYR A 250 -16.08 -11.76 7.40
N ASP A 251 -15.33 -10.67 7.34
CA ASP A 251 -15.87 -9.35 7.07
C ASP A 251 -15.81 -9.09 5.56
N ALA A 252 -16.95 -9.16 4.89
CA ALA A 252 -17.05 -8.99 3.44
C ALA A 252 -16.84 -7.52 3.00
N ALA A 253 -17.03 -6.55 3.89
CA ALA A 253 -16.95 -5.13 3.58
C ALA A 253 -16.52 -4.31 4.82
N PRO A 254 -15.25 -4.38 5.21
CA PRO A 254 -14.74 -3.62 6.37
C PRO A 254 -15.02 -2.13 6.24
N ASN A 255 -15.67 -1.58 7.23
CA ASN A 255 -16.09 -0.18 7.25
C ASN A 255 -14.93 0.73 7.65
N LEU A 256 -14.51 1.62 6.76
CA LEU A 256 -13.49 2.63 7.02
C LEU A 256 -14.03 3.85 7.79
N ASN A 257 -15.35 4.07 7.81
CA ASN A 257 -15.96 5.22 8.46
C ASN A 257 -16.31 4.97 9.95
N LYS A 258 -15.86 3.86 10.52
CA LYS A 258 -16.17 3.44 11.90
C LYS A 258 -15.88 4.49 13.00
N PHE A 259 -15.05 5.49 12.70
CA PHE A 259 -14.72 6.58 13.62
C PHE A 259 -15.32 7.94 13.21
N ALA A 260 -16.22 7.98 12.24
CA ALA A 260 -16.91 9.19 11.84
C ALA A 260 -17.73 9.78 13.01
N THR A 261 -17.95 11.08 12.98
CA THR A 261 -18.84 11.75 13.92
C THR A 261 -20.25 11.21 13.75
N LYS A 262 -20.85 10.75 14.85
CA LYS A 262 -22.20 10.20 14.86
C LYS A 262 -23.19 11.20 14.22
N ASP A 263 -24.10 10.67 13.40
CA ASP A 263 -25.13 11.39 12.68
C ASP A 263 -24.62 12.40 11.62
N SER A 264 -23.31 12.44 11.36
CA SER A 264 -22.72 13.28 10.30
C SER A 264 -23.01 12.73 8.90
N GLU A 265 -22.95 13.60 7.89
CA GLU A 265 -23.05 13.18 6.48
C GLU A 265 -21.91 12.23 6.09
N PHE A 266 -20.74 12.38 6.73
CA PHE A 266 -19.61 11.49 6.48
C PHE A 266 -19.82 10.09 7.08
N GLU A 267 -20.50 9.97 8.20
CA GLU A 267 -20.90 8.66 8.78
C GLU A 267 -21.81 7.89 7.82
N LYS A 268 -22.75 8.60 7.18
CA LYS A 268 -23.68 8.01 6.22
C LYS A 268 -23.01 7.59 4.91
N LYS A 269 -21.84 8.15 4.60
CA LYS A 269 -21.06 7.78 3.43
C LYS A 269 -20.37 6.46 3.67
N VAL A 270 -20.81 5.42 2.96
CA VAL A 270 -20.21 4.09 3.09
C VAL A 270 -18.89 4.06 2.31
N ILE A 271 -17.78 3.87 3.04
CA ILE A 271 -16.46 3.61 2.47
C ILE A 271 -16.02 2.24 2.98
N THR A 272 -15.84 1.30 2.06
CA THR A 272 -15.47 -0.07 2.39
C THR A 272 -14.10 -0.42 1.84
N LYS A 273 -13.41 -1.29 2.56
CA LYS A 273 -12.15 -1.92 2.17
C LYS A 273 -12.43 -3.30 1.57
N ASN A 274 -11.43 -3.93 0.97
CA ASN A 274 -11.47 -5.33 0.57
C ASN A 274 -11.84 -6.25 1.73
N PRO A 275 -12.46 -7.40 1.45
CA PRO A 275 -12.80 -8.39 2.47
C PRO A 275 -11.60 -8.76 3.35
N GLN A 276 -11.87 -9.02 4.62
CA GLN A 276 -10.89 -9.50 5.58
C GLN A 276 -11.40 -10.75 6.30
N VAL A 277 -10.49 -11.65 6.59
CA VAL A 277 -10.69 -12.70 7.59
C VAL A 277 -10.03 -12.24 8.88
N LEU A 278 -10.82 -12.05 9.90
CA LEU A 278 -10.38 -11.72 11.24
C LEU A 278 -10.31 -13.00 12.08
N VAL A 279 -9.19 -13.24 12.73
CA VAL A 279 -9.00 -14.41 13.62
C VAL A 279 -8.47 -13.92 14.94
N LYS A 280 -9.09 -14.30 16.04
CA LYS A 280 -8.66 -13.94 17.39
C LYS A 280 -8.44 -15.21 18.22
N LEU A 281 -7.22 -15.35 18.71
CA LEU A 281 -6.81 -16.46 19.54
C LEU A 281 -6.70 -16.01 20.99
N ALA A 282 -7.04 -16.91 21.91
CA ALA A 282 -6.89 -16.70 23.33
C ALA A 282 -5.45 -16.35 23.72
N ALA A 283 -5.28 -15.68 24.84
CA ALA A 283 -3.98 -15.31 25.37
C ALA A 283 -3.13 -16.56 25.66
N THR A 284 -1.83 -16.42 25.41
CA THR A 284 -0.81 -17.43 25.69
C THR A 284 0.51 -16.75 26.01
N ASP A 285 1.40 -17.45 26.72
CA ASP A 285 2.78 -17.00 26.88
C ASP A 285 3.49 -17.02 25.53
N ILE A 286 3.61 -15.82 24.94
CA ILE A 286 4.18 -15.62 23.60
C ILE A 286 5.69 -15.87 23.55
N THR A 287 6.37 -15.94 24.69
CA THR A 287 7.80 -16.25 24.74
C THR A 287 8.08 -17.75 24.65
N LYS A 288 7.06 -18.58 24.87
CA LYS A 288 7.17 -20.05 24.85
C LYS A 288 6.46 -20.69 23.67
N ASN A 289 5.36 -20.08 23.24
CA ASN A 289 4.46 -20.69 22.27
C ASN A 289 4.56 -20.02 20.90
N GLN A 290 4.86 -20.82 19.88
CA GLN A 290 4.63 -20.44 18.50
C GLN A 290 3.11 -20.38 18.24
N VAL A 291 2.68 -19.41 17.45
CA VAL A 291 1.30 -19.33 16.96
C VAL A 291 1.30 -19.56 15.45
N VAL A 292 0.45 -20.47 14.98
CA VAL A 292 0.28 -20.76 13.54
C VAL A 292 -1.18 -20.62 13.19
N MET A 293 -1.47 -19.99 12.06
CA MET A 293 -2.79 -19.89 11.46
C MET A 293 -2.72 -20.30 10.00
N ASP A 294 -3.64 -21.17 9.58
CA ASP A 294 -3.74 -21.65 8.22
C ASP A 294 -5.08 -21.26 7.61
N ILE A 295 -5.07 -20.80 6.36
CA ILE A 295 -6.23 -20.51 5.54
C ILE A 295 -6.19 -21.38 4.30
N GLU A 296 -7.23 -22.21 4.09
CA GLU A 296 -7.39 -23.02 2.89
C GLU A 296 -8.31 -22.31 1.89
N GLY A 297 -7.96 -22.36 0.62
CA GLY A 297 -8.77 -21.76 -0.46
C GLY A 297 -8.67 -20.24 -0.51
N PHE A 298 -7.51 -19.70 -0.15
CA PHE A 298 -7.19 -18.30 -0.40
C PHE A 298 -7.28 -18.01 -1.89
N GLN A 299 -8.05 -16.99 -2.26
CA GLN A 299 -8.17 -16.55 -3.65
C GLN A 299 -7.30 -15.35 -3.88
N TYR A 300 -6.32 -15.51 -4.75
CA TYR A 300 -5.45 -14.43 -5.18
C TYR A 300 -6.03 -13.76 -6.43
N ALA A 301 -6.22 -12.45 -6.36
CA ALA A 301 -6.55 -11.65 -7.51
C ALA A 301 -5.27 -11.01 -8.06
N PRO A 302 -4.90 -11.26 -9.32
CA PRO A 302 -3.76 -10.63 -9.94
C PRO A 302 -3.95 -9.12 -10.03
N ALA A 303 -2.84 -8.39 -10.01
CA ALA A 303 -2.85 -6.94 -10.04
C ALA A 303 -3.31 -6.38 -11.38
N ASP A 304 -2.88 -6.97 -12.47
CA ASP A 304 -3.13 -6.46 -13.81
C ASP A 304 -4.39 -7.06 -14.43
N ASN A 305 -5.42 -6.24 -14.52
CA ASN A 305 -6.68 -6.61 -15.16
C ASN A 305 -6.68 -6.34 -16.68
N TYR A 306 -5.71 -5.59 -17.17
CA TYR A 306 -5.61 -5.18 -18.59
C TYR A 306 -4.58 -5.99 -19.34
N ARG A 307 -4.04 -7.04 -18.74
CA ARG A 307 -3.05 -7.80 -19.39
C ARG A 307 -3.57 -8.49 -20.53
N VAL A 308 -3.46 -8.46 -21.34
CA VAL A 308 -3.62 -9.44 -21.94
C VAL A 308 -3.58 -9.71 -23.29
N THR A 309 -4.17 -9.26 -24.06
CA THR A 309 -4.29 -9.58 -25.46
C THR A 309 -4.21 -8.28 -26.21
N SER A 310 -3.55 -8.32 -27.35
CA SER A 310 -3.76 -7.29 -28.36
C SER A 310 -5.27 -7.21 -28.61
N GLY A 311 -5.83 -6.07 -28.23
CA GLY A 311 -7.26 -5.82 -28.44
C GLY A 311 -7.54 -5.30 -29.84
N SER A 312 -8.78 -4.94 -30.08
CA SER A 312 -9.23 -4.30 -31.32
C SER A 312 -8.99 -2.78 -31.36
N LEU A 313 -8.28 -2.21 -30.38
CA LEU A 313 -7.99 -0.77 -30.34
C LEU A 313 -6.95 -0.40 -31.40
N THR A 314 -7.15 0.74 -32.03
CA THR A 314 -6.14 1.35 -32.93
C THR A 314 -5.04 1.99 -32.12
N ALA A 315 -3.81 1.92 -32.59
CA ALA A 315 -2.69 2.63 -31.99
C ALA A 315 -2.92 4.15 -32.08
N PRO A 316 -2.62 4.93 -31.01
CA PRO A 316 -2.74 6.38 -31.06
C PRO A 316 -1.79 6.98 -32.08
N ALA A 317 -2.24 8.00 -32.82
CA ALA A 317 -1.37 8.83 -33.64
C ALA A 317 -0.77 9.94 -32.76
N ALA A 318 0.46 9.76 -32.34
CA ALA A 318 1.15 10.68 -31.45
C ALA A 318 2.21 11.50 -32.17
N ARG A 319 2.45 12.72 -31.68
CA ARG A 319 3.50 13.62 -32.14
C ARG A 319 3.95 14.56 -31.03
N ILE A 320 5.08 15.21 -31.23
CA ILE A 320 5.50 16.37 -30.45
C ILE A 320 5.60 17.54 -31.39
N ALA A 321 4.77 18.56 -31.18
CA ALA A 321 4.78 19.77 -32.03
C ALA A 321 6.02 20.62 -31.71
N ALA A 322 6.47 21.43 -32.66
CA ALA A 322 7.69 22.24 -32.48
C ALA A 322 7.61 23.22 -31.30
N GLU A 323 6.42 23.74 -31.02
CA GLU A 323 6.12 24.60 -29.86
C GLU A 323 6.13 23.85 -28.52
N ASP A 324 6.01 22.54 -28.53
CA ASP A 324 6.02 21.65 -27.36
C ASP A 324 7.41 21.04 -27.09
N ILE A 325 8.43 21.47 -27.83
CA ILE A 325 9.82 21.08 -27.66
C ILE A 325 10.58 22.21 -27.00
N GLU A 326 11.14 21.97 -25.83
CA GLU A 326 12.02 22.91 -25.13
C GLU A 326 13.38 22.26 -24.79
N ALA A 327 14.31 23.00 -24.16
CA ALA A 327 15.62 22.47 -23.80
C ALA A 327 15.56 21.33 -22.80
N TYR A 328 14.57 21.34 -21.91
CA TYR A 328 14.47 20.39 -20.80
C TYR A 328 13.10 19.72 -20.67
N THR A 329 12.21 19.99 -21.64
CA THR A 329 10.86 19.42 -21.65
C THR A 329 10.41 19.01 -23.03
N LEU A 330 9.60 17.95 -23.08
CA LEU A 330 8.88 17.52 -24.27
C LEU A 330 7.42 17.23 -23.86
N LYS A 331 6.46 17.72 -24.67
CA LYS A 331 5.04 17.45 -24.42
C LYS A 331 4.41 16.73 -25.63
N PRO A 332 4.44 15.40 -25.67
CA PRO A 332 3.71 14.62 -26.65
C PRO A 332 2.20 14.84 -26.55
N THR A 333 1.54 14.85 -27.71
CA THR A 333 0.10 14.89 -27.88
C THR A 333 -0.34 13.79 -28.84
N TRP A 334 -1.58 13.31 -28.70
CA TRP A 334 -2.15 12.26 -29.56
C TRP A 334 -3.64 12.41 -29.76
N ASN A 335 -4.20 11.69 -30.73
CA ASN A 335 -5.63 11.65 -30.95
C ASN A 335 -6.34 10.78 -29.92
N LYS A 336 -7.57 11.14 -29.58
CA LYS A 336 -8.44 10.27 -28.79
C LYS A 336 -8.77 9.00 -29.60
N VAL A 337 -8.54 7.83 -28.99
CA VAL A 337 -8.86 6.52 -29.57
C VAL A 337 -10.24 6.10 -29.05
N PRO A 338 -11.20 5.77 -29.94
CA PRO A 338 -12.52 5.29 -29.53
C PRO A 338 -12.41 4.03 -28.66
N ASN A 339 -13.21 3.97 -27.60
CA ASN A 339 -13.28 2.85 -26.65
C ASN A 339 -11.98 2.60 -25.83
N ALA A 340 -11.00 3.50 -25.87
CA ALA A 340 -9.89 3.47 -24.93
C ALA A 340 -10.35 4.02 -23.56
N ASP A 341 -9.96 3.32 -22.49
CA ASP A 341 -10.18 3.78 -21.13
C ASP A 341 -9.04 4.72 -20.67
N PHE A 342 -7.81 4.43 -21.13
CA PHE A 342 -6.62 5.23 -20.85
C PHE A 342 -5.50 4.91 -21.87
N TYR A 343 -4.39 5.61 -21.71
CA TYR A 343 -3.17 5.41 -22.52
C TYR A 343 -2.01 5.03 -21.65
N GLU A 344 -1.03 4.35 -22.28
CA GLU A 344 0.27 4.05 -21.68
C GLU A 344 1.38 4.58 -22.57
N ILE A 345 2.42 5.16 -21.95
CA ILE A 345 3.63 5.60 -22.62
C ILE A 345 4.81 4.88 -22.00
N GLU A 346 5.64 4.23 -22.83
CA GLU A 346 6.96 3.75 -22.45
C GLU A 346 8.00 4.81 -22.82
N PHE A 347 8.73 5.26 -21.83
CA PHE A 347 9.77 6.28 -21.98
C PHE A 347 10.94 5.99 -21.01
N ASN A 348 12.16 5.93 -21.53
CA ASN A 348 13.39 5.66 -20.76
C ASN A 348 13.27 4.43 -19.84
N GLY A 349 12.65 3.35 -20.33
CA GLY A 349 12.47 2.11 -19.58
C GLY A 349 11.41 2.16 -18.48
N MET A 350 10.64 3.27 -18.39
CA MET A 350 9.57 3.44 -17.45
C MET A 350 8.22 3.44 -18.16
N LEU A 351 7.25 2.71 -17.61
CA LEU A 351 5.88 2.70 -18.09
C LEU A 351 5.05 3.77 -17.35
N TYR A 352 4.58 4.75 -18.08
CA TYR A 352 3.58 5.72 -17.61
C TYR A 352 2.21 5.19 -17.98
N THR A 353 1.35 4.95 -17.01
CA THR A 353 0.05 4.29 -17.20
C THR A 353 -1.11 5.13 -16.68
N THR A 354 -2.33 4.67 -16.95
CA THR A 354 -3.60 5.29 -16.54
C THR A 354 -3.76 6.75 -17.01
N ILE A 355 -3.10 7.14 -18.11
CA ILE A 355 -3.20 8.49 -18.68
C ILE A 355 -4.55 8.62 -19.39
N LYS A 356 -5.43 9.50 -18.92
CA LYS A 356 -6.78 9.72 -19.49
C LYS A 356 -6.81 10.90 -20.46
N ASP A 357 -5.89 11.85 -20.30
CA ASP A 357 -5.71 12.96 -21.22
C ASP A 357 -5.06 12.49 -22.53
N THR A 358 -5.05 13.37 -23.52
CA THR A 358 -4.39 13.14 -24.82
C THR A 358 -3.07 13.90 -24.96
N GLU A 359 -2.47 14.23 -23.84
CA GLU A 359 -1.15 14.85 -23.72
C GLU A 359 -0.48 14.44 -22.40
N LEU A 360 0.84 14.51 -22.35
CA LEU A 360 1.62 14.35 -21.12
C LEU A 360 2.90 15.18 -21.24
N LEU A 361 3.23 15.94 -20.20
CA LEU A 361 4.49 16.69 -20.12
C LEU A 361 5.59 15.83 -19.48
N PHE A 362 6.71 15.71 -20.17
CA PHE A 362 7.95 15.15 -19.64
C PHE A 362 8.93 16.29 -19.37
N ASP A 363 9.42 16.40 -18.17
CA ASP A 363 10.36 17.42 -17.72
C ASP A 363 11.67 16.77 -17.18
N GLY A 364 12.64 17.62 -16.83
CA GLY A 364 13.93 17.15 -16.32
C GLY A 364 14.78 16.44 -17.35
N LEU A 365 14.56 16.69 -18.64
CA LEU A 365 15.31 16.12 -19.76
C LEU A 365 16.65 16.83 -19.94
N ALA A 366 17.58 16.21 -20.67
CA ALA A 366 18.81 16.85 -21.11
C ALA A 366 18.57 17.67 -22.38
N ALA A 367 19.26 18.80 -22.51
CA ALA A 367 19.24 19.61 -23.73
C ALA A 367 19.93 18.87 -24.89
N GLU A 368 19.60 19.23 -26.14
CA GLU A 368 20.18 18.70 -27.39
C GLU A 368 20.20 17.17 -27.49
N THR A 369 19.24 16.50 -26.83
CA THR A 369 19.18 15.05 -26.72
C THR A 369 17.99 14.48 -27.48
N ASP A 370 18.20 13.40 -28.23
CA ASP A 370 17.14 12.67 -28.90
C ASP A 370 16.42 11.74 -27.94
N TYR A 371 15.09 11.81 -27.92
CA TYR A 371 14.22 10.98 -27.11
C TYR A 371 13.21 10.22 -27.97
N THR A 372 12.99 8.97 -27.63
CA THR A 372 12.01 8.10 -28.28
C THR A 372 10.96 7.66 -27.27
N PHE A 373 9.71 7.66 -27.70
CA PHE A 373 8.54 7.27 -26.92
C PHE A 373 7.79 6.18 -27.66
N LYS A 374 7.13 5.30 -26.91
CA LYS A 374 6.11 4.40 -27.42
C LYS A 374 4.81 4.66 -26.72
N ILE A 375 3.69 4.68 -27.43
CA ILE A 375 2.36 4.88 -26.87
C ILE A 375 1.40 3.79 -27.33
N ARG A 376 0.49 3.38 -26.44
CA ARG A 376 -0.61 2.50 -26.77
C ARG A 376 -1.90 2.93 -26.07
N ALA A 377 -3.04 2.56 -26.64
CA ALA A 377 -4.36 2.69 -26.03
C ALA A 377 -4.71 1.41 -25.29
N VAL A 378 -5.42 1.52 -24.17
CA VAL A 378 -5.78 0.39 -23.29
C VAL A 378 -7.25 0.47 -22.90
N ASN A 379 -7.91 -0.67 -22.82
CA ASN A 379 -9.23 -0.85 -22.21
C ASN A 379 -9.31 -2.21 -21.48
N LYS A 380 -10.47 -2.52 -20.93
CA LYS A 380 -10.69 -3.78 -20.19
C LYS A 380 -10.45 -5.05 -21.02
N ASP A 381 -10.57 -4.97 -22.34
CA ASP A 381 -10.45 -6.11 -23.26
C ASP A 381 -9.03 -6.28 -23.81
N GLY A 382 -8.13 -5.30 -23.57
CA GLY A 382 -6.74 -5.38 -24.01
C GLY A 382 -6.14 -4.02 -24.39
N TYR A 383 -5.14 -4.05 -25.24
CA TYR A 383 -4.40 -2.87 -25.67
C TYR A 383 -4.16 -2.87 -27.20
N SER A 384 -3.90 -1.68 -27.74
CA SER A 384 -3.48 -1.52 -29.14
C SER A 384 -2.01 -1.93 -29.33
N ASP A 385 -1.58 -2.02 -30.57
CA ASP A 385 -0.16 -2.01 -30.88
C ASP A 385 0.50 -0.72 -30.38
N TRP A 386 1.82 -0.77 -30.18
CA TRP A 386 2.61 0.39 -29.86
C TRP A 386 2.82 1.28 -31.11
N ALA A 387 2.64 2.58 -30.96
CA ALA A 387 3.10 3.58 -31.92
C ALA A 387 4.36 4.25 -31.38
N GLU A 388 5.40 4.34 -32.21
CA GLU A 388 6.67 4.98 -31.87
C GLU A 388 6.71 6.40 -32.40
N PHE A 389 7.26 7.33 -31.64
CA PHE A 389 7.51 8.71 -32.03
C PHE A 389 8.63 9.31 -31.18
N GLY A 390 9.15 10.46 -31.53
CA GLY A 390 10.22 11.09 -30.79
C GLY A 390 10.49 12.52 -31.22
N ALA A 391 11.37 13.16 -30.48
CA ALA A 391 11.87 14.49 -30.79
C ALA A 391 13.23 14.70 -30.12
N LYS A 392 13.98 15.67 -30.64
CA LYS A 392 15.20 16.18 -30.03
C LYS A 392 14.88 17.45 -29.24
N THR A 393 15.34 17.54 -27.99
CA THR A 393 15.24 18.76 -27.17
C THR A 393 16.06 19.90 -27.80
N LYS A 394 15.65 21.14 -27.53
CA LYS A 394 16.38 22.34 -27.95
C LYS A 394 17.71 22.49 -27.20
N ALA A 395 18.59 23.32 -27.72
CA ALA A 395 19.81 23.75 -27.05
C ALA A 395 19.48 24.51 -25.76
N ASN A 396 20.40 24.48 -24.81
CA ASN A 396 20.27 25.25 -23.58
C ASN A 396 20.31 26.76 -23.91
N PRO A 397 19.26 27.53 -23.63
CA PRO A 397 19.24 28.95 -23.94
C PRO A 397 20.24 29.79 -23.11
N LEU A 398 20.81 29.23 -22.04
CA LEU A 398 21.75 29.89 -21.14
C LEU A 398 23.23 29.54 -21.43
N GLU A 399 23.52 28.70 -22.41
CA GLU A 399 24.89 28.53 -22.90
C GLU A 399 25.26 29.74 -23.74
N PHE A 400 25.98 30.65 -23.11
CA PHE A 400 26.66 31.72 -23.82
C PHE A 400 27.81 31.15 -24.65
N ALA A 401 27.84 31.50 -25.93
CA ALA A 401 28.91 31.16 -26.84
C ALA A 401 30.25 31.79 -26.41
#